data_43743214e552ccb655f2ec005b1b6b32
#
_entry.id   43743214e552ccb655f2ec005b1b6b32
#
_cell.length_a   1.000
_cell.length_b   1.000
_cell.length_c   1.000
_cell.angle_alpha   90.00
_cell.angle_beta   90.00
_cell.angle_gamma   90.00
#
_symmetry.space_group_name_H-M   'P 1'
#
loop_
_entity.id
_entity.type
_entity.pdbx_description
1 polymer ?
#
loop_
_entity_poly.entity_id
_entity_poly.type
_entity_poly.pdbx_seq_one_letter_code
_entity_poly.pdbx_strand_id
1 'polypeptide(L)'
;KEAAAAHRNGPDERLIRDHLEAYQREQVNFVRDGGDPYGAGLLARELAPEYGITYRTPGFAIHREGRYGKIVGRGYGSREEYRELLRELRRNGGNFVKIMTTGIMDFSADGSVTGEPLPREEVFWMVAMAHDAGYSVMAHTNGAQAVIDAVEAGVDSVEHGNFQNEESLQCMAEHHAVWVPTTVTVKNLIGNGRYNDRVLERIYKTQTDNIRKARALG
;
A
#
# COMPACT_ATOMS: atom_id res chain seq x y z
N LYS A 1 -10.30 -8.78 9.54
CA LYS A 1 -11.03 -9.87 8.88
C LYS A 1 -12.55 -9.62 8.88
N GLU A 2 -13.11 -9.09 9.96
CA GLU A 2 -14.56 -8.84 10.11
C GLU A 2 -15.04 -7.78 9.12
N ALA A 3 -14.38 -6.64 9.00
CA ALA A 3 -14.73 -5.59 8.05
C ALA A 3 -14.74 -6.10 6.59
N ALA A 4 -13.69 -6.86 6.18
CA ALA A 4 -13.65 -7.45 4.84
C ALA A 4 -14.76 -8.51 4.63
N ALA A 5 -15.21 -9.17 5.68
CA ALA A 5 -16.33 -10.12 5.59
C ALA A 5 -17.69 -9.41 5.39
N ALA A 6 -17.86 -8.24 6.00
CA ALA A 6 -19.07 -7.44 5.86
C ALA A 6 -19.31 -6.99 4.41
N HIS A 7 -18.24 -6.73 3.66
CA HIS A 7 -18.32 -6.26 2.27
C HIS A 7 -18.40 -7.37 1.21
N ARG A 8 -18.44 -8.66 1.58
CA ARG A 8 -18.39 -9.79 0.60
C ARG A 8 -19.55 -9.81 -0.40
N ASN A 9 -20.69 -9.29 -0.02
CA ASN A 9 -21.89 -9.24 -0.87
C ASN A 9 -22.13 -7.84 -1.46
N GLY A 10 -21.12 -7.01 -1.48
CA GLY A 10 -21.12 -5.61 -1.85
C GLY A 10 -20.79 -4.69 -0.69
N PRO A 11 -20.55 -3.40 -0.94
CA PRO A 11 -20.22 -2.43 0.10
C PRO A 11 -21.30 -2.35 1.18
N ASP A 12 -20.93 -2.51 2.44
CA ASP A 12 -21.79 -2.23 3.59
C ASP A 12 -21.72 -0.73 3.90
N GLU A 13 -22.73 0.01 3.45
CA GLU A 13 -22.79 1.47 3.62
C GLU A 13 -22.80 1.88 5.10
N ARG A 14 -23.49 1.15 5.96
CA ARG A 14 -23.56 1.47 7.39
C ARG A 14 -22.17 1.41 8.02
N LEU A 15 -21.43 0.32 7.76
CA LEU A 15 -20.08 0.16 8.27
C LEU A 15 -19.12 1.23 7.72
N ILE A 16 -19.30 1.62 6.44
CA ILE A 16 -18.51 2.71 5.84
C ILE A 16 -18.80 4.03 6.54
N ARG A 17 -20.07 4.35 6.81
CA ARG A 17 -20.46 5.56 7.54
C ARG A 17 -19.88 5.57 8.96
N ASP A 18 -19.98 4.46 9.68
CA ASP A 18 -19.38 4.31 11.02
C ASP A 18 -17.87 4.61 11.02
N HIS A 19 -17.15 4.16 9.97
CA HIS A 19 -15.72 4.45 9.81
C HIS A 19 -15.46 5.92 9.45
N LEU A 20 -16.26 6.53 8.58
CA LEU A 20 -16.13 7.94 8.22
C LEU A 20 -16.40 8.85 9.42
N GLU A 21 -17.40 8.52 10.24
CA GLU A 21 -17.66 9.21 11.52
C GLU A 21 -16.48 9.08 12.49
N ALA A 22 -15.85 7.90 12.55
CA ALA A 22 -14.66 7.71 13.36
C ALA A 22 -13.50 8.60 12.90
N TYR A 23 -13.23 8.67 11.58
CA TYR A 23 -12.25 9.59 11.03
C TYR A 23 -12.57 11.05 11.33
N GLN A 24 -13.83 11.46 11.19
CA GLN A 24 -14.26 12.82 11.51
C GLN A 24 -14.02 13.16 13.00
N ARG A 25 -14.37 12.26 13.93
CA ARG A 25 -14.12 12.45 15.38
C ARG A 25 -12.62 12.61 15.69
N GLU A 26 -11.76 11.87 14.98
CA GLU A 26 -10.31 11.95 15.12
C GLU A 26 -9.67 13.08 14.29
N GLN A 27 -10.50 13.96 13.69
CA GLN A 27 -10.07 15.09 12.86
C GLN A 27 -9.21 14.68 11.65
N VAL A 28 -9.43 13.46 11.13
CA VAL A 28 -8.83 13.00 9.87
C VAL A 28 -9.66 13.54 8.72
N ASN A 29 -9.14 14.53 8.02
CA ASN A 29 -9.84 15.21 6.91
C ASN A 29 -9.35 14.81 5.51
N PHE A 30 -8.30 13.96 5.43
CA PHE A 30 -7.79 13.41 4.19
C PHE A 30 -7.44 11.93 4.35
N VAL A 31 -8.00 11.09 3.49
CA VAL A 31 -7.75 9.64 3.46
C VAL A 31 -7.30 9.23 2.07
N ARG A 32 -6.28 8.40 2.01
CA ARG A 32 -5.82 7.70 0.82
C ARG A 32 -5.76 6.20 1.14
N ASP A 33 -6.72 5.43 0.64
CA ASP A 33 -6.79 4.00 0.90
C ASP A 33 -5.94 3.16 -0.07
N GLY A 34 -5.77 1.88 0.23
CA GLY A 34 -4.99 0.95 -0.60
C GLY A 34 -5.84 0.14 -1.58
N GLY A 35 -7.14 0.39 -1.66
CA GLY A 35 -8.08 -0.37 -2.47
C GLY A 35 -8.64 -1.62 -1.78
N ASP A 36 -9.75 -2.11 -2.32
CA ASP A 36 -10.42 -3.34 -1.88
C ASP A 36 -11.12 -4.03 -3.07
N PRO A 37 -11.38 -5.35 -3.01
CA PRO A 37 -12.01 -6.07 -4.12
C PRO A 37 -13.54 -5.92 -4.17
N TYR A 38 -14.17 -5.21 -3.23
CA TYR A 38 -15.61 -5.16 -3.04
C TYR A 38 -16.25 -3.83 -3.43
N GLY A 39 -15.44 -2.79 -3.68
CA GLY A 39 -15.89 -1.43 -4.00
C GLY A 39 -16.21 -0.57 -2.78
N ALA A 40 -15.81 -0.99 -1.58
CA ALA A 40 -16.06 -0.23 -0.36
C ALA A 40 -15.34 1.12 -0.37
N GLY A 41 -14.10 1.19 -0.86
CA GLY A 41 -13.36 2.44 -1.02
C GLY A 41 -14.00 3.40 -2.03
N LEU A 42 -14.63 2.88 -3.09
CA LEU A 42 -15.36 3.71 -4.06
C LEU A 42 -16.59 4.35 -3.41
N LEU A 43 -17.41 3.58 -2.67
CA LEU A 43 -18.56 4.12 -1.95
C LEU A 43 -18.12 5.07 -0.81
N ALA A 44 -17.04 4.73 -0.08
CA ALA A 44 -16.48 5.62 0.94
C ALA A 44 -16.11 6.99 0.37
N ARG A 45 -15.51 7.04 -0.82
CA ARG A 45 -15.20 8.30 -1.52
C ARG A 45 -16.44 9.13 -1.83
N GLU A 46 -17.54 8.48 -2.22
CA GLU A 46 -18.81 9.17 -2.52
C GLU A 46 -19.44 9.78 -1.26
N LEU A 47 -19.36 9.06 -0.13
CA LEU A 47 -19.97 9.48 1.14
C LEU A 47 -19.08 10.43 1.96
N ALA A 48 -17.77 10.36 1.80
CA ALA A 48 -16.79 11.10 2.61
C ALA A 48 -17.00 12.63 2.68
N PRO A 49 -17.46 13.33 1.61
CA PRO A 49 -17.75 14.76 1.67
C PRO A 49 -18.80 15.14 2.73
N GLU A 50 -19.77 14.26 3.05
CA GLU A 50 -20.76 14.48 4.11
C GLU A 50 -20.12 14.62 5.50
N TYR A 51 -18.91 14.09 5.66
CA TYR A 51 -18.11 14.09 6.90
C TYR A 51 -16.96 15.12 6.88
N GLY A 52 -16.88 15.94 5.82
CA GLY A 52 -15.78 16.89 5.63
C GLY A 52 -14.45 16.22 5.26
N ILE A 53 -14.47 15.00 4.71
CA ILE A 53 -13.28 14.21 4.40
C ILE A 53 -13.04 14.20 2.89
N THR A 54 -11.81 14.51 2.49
CA THR A 54 -11.33 14.21 1.13
C THR A 54 -10.83 12.77 1.10
N TYR A 55 -11.49 11.92 0.32
CA TYR A 55 -11.17 10.50 0.22
C TYR A 55 -10.64 10.16 -1.18
N ARG A 56 -9.48 9.52 -1.25
CA ARG A 56 -8.86 9.05 -2.49
C ARG A 56 -8.69 7.54 -2.45
N THR A 57 -9.05 6.86 -3.54
CA THR A 57 -8.99 5.40 -3.65
C THR A 57 -8.57 4.97 -5.04
N PRO A 58 -7.80 3.87 -5.20
CA PRO A 58 -7.60 3.23 -6.49
C PRO A 58 -8.81 2.38 -6.90
N GLY A 59 -9.79 2.19 -5.98
CA GLY A 59 -10.84 1.20 -6.08
C GLY A 59 -10.34 -0.19 -5.70
N PHE A 60 -9.33 -0.70 -6.37
CA PHE A 60 -8.66 -1.97 -6.06
C PHE A 60 -7.15 -1.87 -6.28
N ALA A 61 -6.38 -2.67 -5.52
CA ALA A 61 -4.96 -2.86 -5.78
C ALA A 61 -4.75 -3.82 -6.95
N ILE A 62 -3.62 -3.71 -7.64
CA ILE A 62 -3.24 -4.62 -8.74
C ILE A 62 -2.06 -5.49 -8.28
N HIS A 63 -2.20 -6.79 -8.39
CA HIS A 63 -1.16 -7.75 -8.03
C HIS A 63 -0.94 -8.79 -9.12
N ARG A 64 0.27 -9.36 -9.21
CA ARG A 64 0.50 -10.49 -10.10
C ARG A 64 -0.23 -11.72 -9.56
N GLU A 65 -0.85 -12.50 -10.46
CA GLU A 65 -1.47 -13.79 -10.09
C GLU A 65 -0.45 -14.73 -9.42
N GLY A 66 -0.91 -15.44 -8.40
CA GLY A 66 -0.05 -16.28 -7.58
C GLY A 66 0.84 -15.53 -6.57
N ARG A 67 0.85 -14.20 -6.57
CA ARG A 67 1.59 -13.36 -5.61
C ARG A 67 0.65 -12.71 -4.57
N TYR A 68 1.25 -12.01 -3.61
CA TYR A 68 0.50 -11.28 -2.58
C TYR A 68 -0.37 -10.17 -3.18
N GLY A 69 -1.60 -9.99 -2.64
CA GLY A 69 -2.50 -8.88 -2.99
C GLY A 69 -3.96 -9.27 -3.21
N LYS A 70 -4.28 -10.57 -3.35
CA LYS A 70 -5.65 -11.06 -3.60
C LYS A 70 -6.69 -10.52 -2.60
N ILE A 71 -6.28 -10.24 -1.35
CA ILE A 71 -7.18 -9.75 -0.30
C ILE A 71 -7.58 -8.28 -0.46
N VAL A 72 -6.85 -7.52 -1.27
CA VAL A 72 -7.03 -6.07 -1.45
C VAL A 72 -7.25 -5.67 -2.91
N GLY A 73 -7.16 -6.64 -3.85
CA GLY A 73 -7.17 -6.25 -5.25
C GLY A 73 -7.47 -7.35 -6.25
N ARG A 74 -7.04 -7.12 -7.48
CA ARG A 74 -7.25 -7.97 -8.65
C ARG A 74 -5.92 -8.40 -9.24
N GLY A 75 -5.88 -9.65 -9.70
CA GLY A 75 -4.71 -10.27 -10.29
C GLY A 75 -4.60 -10.01 -11.78
N TYR A 76 -3.36 -9.99 -12.29
CA TYR A 76 -3.02 -10.06 -13.72
C TYR A 76 -2.00 -11.17 -13.94
N GLY A 77 -2.08 -11.85 -15.09
CA GLY A 77 -1.11 -12.85 -15.56
C GLY A 77 -0.29 -12.35 -16.74
N SER A 78 -0.73 -11.28 -17.42
CA SER A 78 -0.07 -10.73 -18.61
C SER A 78 -0.10 -9.19 -18.62
N ARG A 79 0.77 -8.57 -19.45
CA ARG A 79 0.79 -7.12 -19.65
C ARG A 79 -0.55 -6.60 -20.22
N GLU A 80 -1.22 -7.39 -21.05
CA GLU A 80 -2.53 -7.08 -21.60
C GLU A 80 -3.60 -7.03 -20.51
N GLU A 81 -3.61 -8.00 -19.62
CA GLU A 81 -4.54 -8.02 -18.47
C GLU A 81 -4.28 -6.85 -17.51
N TYR A 82 -3.02 -6.50 -17.25
CA TYR A 82 -2.69 -5.31 -16.48
C TYR A 82 -3.26 -4.03 -17.14
N ARG A 83 -3.11 -3.90 -18.47
CA ARG A 83 -3.70 -2.78 -19.23
C ARG A 83 -5.22 -2.73 -19.10
N GLU A 84 -5.89 -3.87 -19.10
CA GLU A 84 -7.35 -3.92 -18.93
C GLU A 84 -7.75 -3.53 -17.50
N LEU A 85 -6.97 -3.91 -16.49
CA LEU A 85 -7.20 -3.45 -15.11
C LEU A 85 -7.03 -1.93 -14.98
N LEU A 86 -6.08 -1.30 -15.69
CA LEU A 86 -5.97 0.16 -15.74
C LEU A 86 -7.20 0.81 -16.38
N ARG A 87 -7.74 0.23 -17.44
CA ARG A 87 -8.98 0.70 -18.07
C ARG A 87 -10.18 0.57 -17.12
N GLU A 88 -10.25 -0.56 -16.41
CA GLU A 88 -11.29 -0.78 -15.40
C GLU A 88 -11.19 0.23 -14.25
N LEU A 89 -9.99 0.47 -13.72
CA LEU A 89 -9.73 1.50 -12.70
C LEU A 89 -10.24 2.87 -13.17
N ARG A 90 -9.99 3.22 -14.44
CA ARG A 90 -10.50 4.45 -15.06
C ARG A 90 -12.02 4.48 -15.11
N ARG A 91 -12.68 3.41 -15.57
CA ARG A 91 -14.16 3.32 -15.63
C ARG A 91 -14.79 3.48 -14.24
N ASN A 92 -14.15 2.95 -13.22
CA ASN A 92 -14.61 3.05 -11.82
C ASN A 92 -14.24 4.37 -11.13
N GLY A 93 -13.51 5.26 -11.83
CA GLY A 93 -13.09 6.56 -11.31
C GLY A 93 -12.02 6.46 -10.23
N GLY A 94 -11.16 5.44 -10.25
CA GLY A 94 -10.00 5.35 -9.36
C GLY A 94 -9.09 6.58 -9.48
N ASN A 95 -8.54 7.03 -8.37
CA ASN A 95 -7.77 8.28 -8.30
C ASN A 95 -6.28 8.10 -8.60
N PHE A 96 -5.74 6.90 -8.40
CA PHE A 96 -4.35 6.51 -8.59
C PHE A 96 -4.26 5.00 -8.78
N VAL A 97 -3.11 4.48 -9.16
CA VAL A 97 -2.85 3.05 -9.27
C VAL A 97 -2.16 2.55 -8.01
N LYS A 98 -2.67 1.48 -7.39
CA LYS A 98 -2.01 0.75 -6.32
C LYS A 98 -1.46 -0.56 -6.84
N ILE A 99 -0.14 -0.76 -6.72
CA ILE A 99 0.53 -2.02 -7.11
C ILE A 99 1.14 -2.74 -5.91
N MET A 100 1.26 -4.06 -6.03
CA MET A 100 1.89 -4.92 -5.04
C MET A 100 3.16 -5.49 -5.65
N THR A 101 4.34 -5.01 -5.22
CA THR A 101 5.64 -5.43 -5.79
C THR A 101 6.29 -6.56 -5.01
N THR A 102 5.91 -6.73 -3.74
CA THR A 102 6.46 -7.77 -2.84
C THR A 102 5.35 -8.42 -2.03
N GLY A 103 5.70 -9.45 -1.25
CA GLY A 103 4.88 -9.94 -0.16
C GLY A 103 4.88 -9.02 1.06
N ILE A 104 4.27 -9.50 2.14
CA ILE A 104 4.25 -8.78 3.41
C ILE A 104 5.49 -9.10 4.25
N MET A 105 5.77 -8.25 5.21
CA MET A 105 6.74 -8.51 6.25
C MET A 105 6.38 -9.78 7.04
N ASP A 106 7.36 -10.66 7.27
CA ASP A 106 7.22 -11.78 8.18
C ASP A 106 7.44 -11.31 9.62
N PHE A 107 6.39 -11.31 10.42
CA PHE A 107 6.44 -10.90 11.82
C PHE A 107 7.13 -11.93 12.75
N SER A 108 7.44 -13.12 12.24
CA SER A 108 8.15 -14.16 12.99
C SER A 108 9.66 -14.08 12.82
N ALA A 109 10.15 -13.42 11.77
CA ALA A 109 11.57 -13.32 11.43
C ALA A 109 11.96 -11.89 11.06
N ASP A 110 12.97 -11.34 11.75
CA ASP A 110 13.50 -10.02 11.47
C ASP A 110 14.22 -9.99 10.11
N GLY A 111 13.88 -9.02 9.26
CA GLY A 111 14.45 -8.84 7.93
C GLY A 111 13.85 -9.73 6.83
N SER A 112 12.79 -10.46 7.11
CA SER A 112 12.16 -11.39 6.16
C SER A 112 10.88 -10.82 5.54
N VAL A 113 10.69 -11.08 4.25
CA VAL A 113 9.49 -10.75 3.47
C VAL A 113 8.93 -12.03 2.87
N THR A 114 7.61 -12.20 2.91
CA THR A 114 6.96 -13.40 2.37
C THR A 114 6.96 -13.38 0.83
N GLY A 115 7.28 -14.52 0.22
CA GLY A 115 7.29 -14.67 -1.24
C GLY A 115 8.38 -13.86 -1.95
N GLU A 116 8.53 -14.11 -3.22
CA GLU A 116 9.52 -13.42 -4.06
C GLU A 116 9.01 -12.05 -4.51
N PRO A 117 9.87 -11.01 -4.61
CA PRO A 117 9.50 -9.74 -5.22
C PRO A 117 9.18 -9.90 -6.71
N LEU A 118 8.49 -8.93 -7.29
CA LEU A 118 8.33 -8.86 -8.74
C LEU A 118 9.69 -8.61 -9.40
N PRO A 119 9.92 -9.17 -10.61
CA PRO A 119 11.09 -8.81 -11.40
C PRO A 119 11.15 -7.29 -11.64
N ARG A 120 12.34 -6.72 -11.56
CA ARG A 120 12.59 -5.28 -11.81
C ARG A 120 11.92 -4.79 -13.10
N GLU A 121 12.13 -5.49 -14.21
CA GLU A 121 11.53 -5.13 -15.51
C GLU A 121 9.99 -5.07 -15.46
N GLU A 122 9.37 -5.93 -14.65
CA GLU A 122 7.93 -5.97 -14.48
C GLU A 122 7.45 -4.72 -13.75
N VAL A 123 8.12 -4.31 -12.68
CA VAL A 123 7.80 -3.08 -11.95
C VAL A 123 7.94 -1.86 -12.88
N PHE A 124 9.00 -1.80 -13.68
CA PHE A 124 9.24 -0.70 -14.62
C PHE A 124 8.11 -0.53 -15.64
N TRP A 125 7.68 -1.61 -16.32
CA TRP A 125 6.61 -1.47 -17.30
C TRP A 125 5.24 -1.21 -16.64
N MET A 126 5.01 -1.71 -15.42
CA MET A 126 3.77 -1.43 -14.68
C MET A 126 3.65 0.06 -14.36
N VAL A 127 4.71 0.67 -13.83
CA VAL A 127 4.75 2.09 -13.50
C VAL A 127 4.63 2.95 -14.76
N ALA A 128 5.42 2.64 -15.80
CA ALA A 128 5.34 3.37 -17.06
C ALA A 128 3.92 3.36 -17.65
N MET A 129 3.27 2.21 -17.70
CA MET A 129 1.89 2.10 -18.21
C MET A 129 0.87 2.85 -17.35
N ALA A 130 1.07 2.93 -16.03
CA ALA A 130 0.20 3.70 -15.15
C ALA A 130 0.39 5.20 -15.38
N HIS A 131 1.62 5.67 -15.52
CA HIS A 131 1.94 7.07 -15.84
C HIS A 131 1.44 7.47 -17.22
N ASP A 132 1.61 6.64 -18.25
CA ASP A 132 1.06 6.84 -19.60
C ASP A 132 -0.47 6.96 -19.58
N ALA A 133 -1.11 6.25 -18.64
CA ALA A 133 -2.54 6.36 -18.40
C ALA A 133 -2.94 7.60 -17.57
N GLY A 134 -1.98 8.42 -17.12
CA GLY A 134 -2.19 9.65 -16.36
C GLY A 134 -2.41 9.44 -14.85
N TYR A 135 -1.94 8.32 -14.29
CA TYR A 135 -2.07 8.00 -12.87
C TYR A 135 -0.74 8.04 -12.14
N SER A 136 -0.76 8.57 -10.92
CA SER A 136 0.31 8.30 -9.96
C SER A 136 0.25 6.87 -9.44
N VAL A 137 1.38 6.36 -8.95
CA VAL A 137 1.54 4.98 -8.50
C VAL A 137 1.89 4.92 -7.02
N MET A 138 1.05 4.22 -6.25
CA MET A 138 1.27 3.83 -4.87
C MET A 138 1.76 2.38 -4.83
N ALA A 139 2.95 2.11 -4.29
CA ALA A 139 3.54 0.77 -4.29
C ALA A 139 3.61 0.17 -2.88
N HIS A 140 2.97 -1.00 -2.67
CA HIS A 140 3.31 -1.86 -1.55
C HIS A 140 4.65 -2.53 -1.85
N THR A 141 5.67 -2.22 -1.05
CA THR A 141 7.05 -2.66 -1.31
C THR A 141 7.79 -2.86 0.01
N ASN A 142 8.49 -3.97 0.16
CA ASN A 142 9.32 -4.28 1.32
C ASN A 142 10.67 -4.86 0.87
N GLY A 143 11.73 -4.60 1.64
CA GLY A 143 13.10 -5.00 1.31
C GLY A 143 13.84 -3.95 0.48
N ALA A 144 15.12 -3.73 0.81
CA ALA A 144 15.91 -2.63 0.26
C ALA A 144 15.98 -2.65 -1.27
N GLN A 145 16.30 -3.80 -1.89
CA GLN A 145 16.40 -3.89 -3.35
C GLN A 145 15.07 -3.63 -4.05
N ALA A 146 13.97 -4.19 -3.52
CA ALA A 146 12.65 -3.97 -4.11
C ALA A 146 12.19 -2.51 -4.00
N VAL A 147 12.59 -1.80 -2.92
CA VAL A 147 12.35 -0.35 -2.79
C VAL A 147 13.15 0.42 -3.84
N ILE A 148 14.45 0.09 -4.04
CA ILE A 148 15.26 0.70 -5.10
C ILE A 148 14.61 0.49 -6.47
N ASP A 149 14.23 -0.76 -6.79
CA ASP A 149 13.60 -1.08 -8.08
C ASP A 149 12.30 -0.31 -8.31
N ALA A 150 11.47 -0.17 -7.27
CA ALA A 150 10.22 0.58 -7.35
C ALA A 150 10.46 2.09 -7.53
N VAL A 151 11.40 2.66 -6.76
CA VAL A 151 11.74 4.08 -6.81
C VAL A 151 12.36 4.46 -8.16
N GLU A 152 13.31 3.66 -8.66
CA GLU A 152 13.91 3.89 -9.98
C GLU A 152 12.93 3.68 -11.13
N ALA A 153 11.90 2.84 -10.94
CA ALA A 153 10.78 2.73 -11.87
C ALA A 153 9.87 3.98 -11.88
N GLY A 154 10.00 4.84 -10.87
CA GLY A 154 9.27 6.11 -10.76
C GLY A 154 7.97 6.02 -9.96
N VAL A 155 7.84 5.13 -8.97
CA VAL A 155 6.66 5.15 -8.10
C VAL A 155 6.59 6.46 -7.32
N ASP A 156 5.38 7.01 -7.17
CA ASP A 156 5.15 8.27 -6.47
C ASP A 156 5.16 8.09 -4.95
N SER A 157 4.78 6.90 -4.45
CA SER A 157 4.91 6.58 -3.04
C SER A 157 5.20 5.11 -2.77
N VAL A 158 6.03 4.89 -1.75
CA VAL A 158 6.36 3.58 -1.18
C VAL A 158 5.60 3.43 0.13
N GLU A 159 4.72 2.43 0.16
CA GLU A 159 4.00 2.06 1.36
C GLU A 159 4.77 0.96 2.10
N HIS A 160 4.82 1.07 3.42
CA HIS A 160 5.58 0.24 4.35
C HIS A 160 7.09 0.45 4.23
N GLY A 161 7.72 0.01 3.15
CA GLY A 161 9.17 0.14 2.95
C GLY A 161 9.95 -0.45 4.13
N ASN A 162 9.56 -1.66 4.58
CA ASN A 162 10.26 -2.32 5.67
C ASN A 162 11.60 -2.86 5.22
N PHE A 163 12.55 -3.00 6.16
CA PHE A 163 13.90 -3.55 5.94
C PHE A 163 14.74 -2.78 4.91
N GLN A 164 14.63 -1.46 4.94
CA GLN A 164 15.49 -0.58 4.16
C GLN A 164 16.90 -0.50 4.72
N ASN A 165 17.87 -0.23 3.86
CA ASN A 165 19.26 0.09 4.18
C ASN A 165 19.58 1.54 3.77
N GLU A 166 20.84 1.96 3.93
CA GLU A 166 21.26 3.32 3.60
C GLU A 166 21.12 3.62 2.10
N GLU A 167 21.44 2.65 1.24
CA GLU A 167 21.34 2.78 -0.22
C GLU A 167 19.89 3.03 -0.67
N SER A 168 18.93 2.23 -0.17
CA SER A 168 17.51 2.42 -0.51
C SER A 168 16.93 3.74 0.03
N LEU A 169 17.35 4.18 1.21
CA LEU A 169 16.95 5.49 1.75
C LEU A 169 17.54 6.64 0.93
N GLN A 170 18.80 6.53 0.52
CA GLN A 170 19.44 7.51 -0.36
C GLN A 170 18.75 7.57 -1.72
N CYS A 171 18.46 6.40 -2.33
CA CYS A 171 17.71 6.31 -3.59
C CYS A 171 16.34 7.01 -3.49
N MET A 172 15.60 6.80 -2.39
CA MET A 172 14.32 7.48 -2.16
C MET A 172 14.47 9.00 -2.09
N ALA A 173 15.49 9.49 -1.39
CA ALA A 173 15.75 10.92 -1.26
C ALA A 173 16.12 11.55 -2.63
N GLU A 174 17.01 10.91 -3.39
CA GLU A 174 17.43 11.38 -4.72
C GLU A 174 16.29 11.44 -5.74
N HIS A 175 15.33 10.53 -5.64
CA HIS A 175 14.17 10.48 -6.53
C HIS A 175 12.93 11.21 -5.97
N HIS A 176 13.05 11.83 -4.79
CA HIS A 176 11.94 12.52 -4.10
C HIS A 176 10.70 11.63 -3.90
N ALA A 177 10.90 10.33 -3.68
CA ALA A 177 9.80 9.38 -3.47
C ALA A 177 9.18 9.55 -2.08
N VAL A 178 7.85 9.61 -2.00
CA VAL A 178 7.15 9.72 -0.72
C VAL A 178 7.17 8.38 0.00
N TRP A 179 7.58 8.37 1.27
CA TRP A 179 7.54 7.17 2.11
C TRP A 179 6.43 7.22 3.16
N VAL A 180 5.61 6.16 3.23
CA VAL A 180 4.56 5.96 4.23
C VAL A 180 4.89 4.74 5.08
N PRO A 181 5.65 4.86 6.17
CA PRO A 181 6.32 3.73 6.85
C PRO A 181 5.38 2.82 7.68
N THR A 182 4.15 3.20 7.95
CA THR A 182 3.10 2.39 8.61
C THR A 182 3.55 1.63 9.87
N THR A 183 4.39 2.22 10.71
CA THR A 183 5.00 1.59 11.89
C THR A 183 4.00 1.11 12.93
N VAL A 184 2.80 1.68 12.95
CA VAL A 184 1.72 1.30 13.86
C VAL A 184 1.33 -0.18 13.74
N THR A 185 1.49 -0.77 12.57
CA THR A 185 1.22 -2.19 12.32
C THR A 185 2.08 -3.09 13.21
N VAL A 186 3.39 -2.80 13.31
CA VAL A 186 4.31 -3.54 14.17
C VAL A 186 4.08 -3.20 15.64
N LYS A 187 3.94 -1.89 15.94
CA LYS A 187 3.75 -1.42 17.31
C LYS A 187 2.55 -2.05 18.00
N ASN A 188 1.43 -2.18 17.30
CA ASN A 188 0.19 -2.77 17.85
C ASN A 188 0.27 -4.30 18.04
N LEU A 189 1.28 -4.97 17.49
CA LEU A 189 1.50 -6.41 17.69
C LEU A 189 2.33 -6.70 18.94
N ILE A 190 3.13 -5.75 19.41
CA ILE A 190 3.95 -5.90 20.62
C ILE A 190 3.03 -6.03 21.84
N GLY A 191 3.22 -7.08 22.63
CA GLY A 191 2.45 -7.37 23.83
C GLY A 191 1.09 -8.03 23.58
N ASN A 192 0.70 -8.34 22.32
CA ASN A 192 -0.59 -9.00 22.05
C ASN A 192 -0.52 -10.55 22.09
N GLY A 193 0.66 -11.13 22.32
CA GLY A 193 0.86 -12.58 22.45
C GLY A 193 0.81 -13.37 21.12
N ARG A 194 0.65 -12.70 19.96
CA ARG A 194 0.55 -13.37 18.65
C ARG A 194 1.90 -13.76 18.06
N TYR A 195 2.92 -12.95 18.31
CA TYR A 195 4.27 -13.11 17.79
C TYR A 195 5.29 -12.89 18.92
N ASN A 196 6.56 -13.17 18.66
CA ASN A 196 7.64 -12.96 19.62
C ASN A 196 7.93 -11.45 19.76
N ASP A 197 7.66 -10.87 20.93
CA ASP A 197 7.84 -9.45 21.19
C ASP A 197 9.27 -8.96 20.94
N ARG A 198 10.29 -9.76 21.24
CA ARG A 198 11.70 -9.39 20.97
C ARG A 198 11.99 -9.22 19.49
N VAL A 199 11.32 -10.00 18.62
CA VAL A 199 11.43 -9.84 17.16
C VAL A 199 10.72 -8.56 16.73
N LEU A 200 9.48 -8.37 17.19
CA LEU A 200 8.69 -7.16 16.88
C LEU A 200 9.37 -5.87 17.34
N GLU A 201 9.97 -5.86 18.53
CA GLU A 201 10.71 -4.72 19.06
C GLU A 201 11.94 -4.37 18.21
N ARG A 202 12.67 -5.38 17.72
CA ARG A 202 13.79 -5.14 16.78
C ARG A 202 13.30 -4.56 15.46
N ILE A 203 12.24 -5.14 14.87
CA ILE A 203 11.65 -4.63 13.64
C ILE A 203 11.21 -3.17 13.84
N TYR A 204 10.47 -2.89 14.91
CA TYR A 204 10.00 -1.54 15.23
C TYR A 204 11.15 -0.54 15.42
N LYS A 205 12.21 -0.98 16.12
CA LYS A 205 13.43 -0.17 16.29
C LYS A 205 14.06 0.14 14.94
N THR A 206 14.27 -0.87 14.08
CA THR A 206 14.84 -0.67 12.73
C THR A 206 14.00 0.29 11.90
N GLN A 207 12.66 0.14 11.91
CA GLN A 207 11.76 1.08 11.22
C GLN A 207 11.93 2.51 11.71
N THR A 208 11.92 2.71 13.04
CA THR A 208 12.05 4.07 13.62
C THR A 208 13.42 4.69 13.39
N ASP A 209 14.48 3.89 13.40
CA ASP A 209 15.84 4.35 13.09
C ASP A 209 15.96 4.76 11.60
N ASN A 210 15.37 3.98 10.70
CA ASN A 210 15.33 4.31 9.27
C ASN A 210 14.50 5.58 8.99
N ILE A 211 13.39 5.81 9.70
CA ILE A 211 12.62 7.06 9.60
C ILE A 211 13.47 8.27 10.01
N ARG A 212 14.26 8.15 11.09
CA ARG A 212 15.17 9.24 11.51
C ARG A 212 16.24 9.52 10.46
N LYS A 213 16.81 8.46 9.87
CA LYS A 213 17.79 8.58 8.77
C LYS A 213 17.17 9.23 7.54
N ALA A 214 16.00 8.74 7.08
CA ALA A 214 15.28 9.31 5.94
C ALA A 214 15.00 10.80 6.13
N ARG A 215 14.53 11.19 7.33
CA ARG A 215 14.29 12.61 7.66
C ARG A 215 15.56 13.48 7.60
N ALA A 216 16.72 12.90 7.86
CA ALA A 216 18.01 13.63 7.76
C ALA A 216 18.50 13.79 6.31
N LEU A 217 17.99 12.98 5.40
CA LEU A 217 18.30 13.05 3.96
C LEU A 217 17.40 14.03 3.21
N GLY A 218 16.29 14.47 3.80
CA GLY A 218 15.29 15.38 3.18
C GLY A 218 13.98 14.64 2.97
#